data_6b4c32e8ebfb96760f2aee81f06deb30
#
_entry.id   6b4c32e8ebfb96760f2aee81f06deb30
#
_cell.length_a   1.000
_cell.length_b   1.000
_cell.length_c   1.000
_cell.angle_alpha   90.00
_cell.angle_beta   90.00
_cell.angle_gamma   90.00
#
_symmetry.space_group_name_H-M   'P 1'
#
loop_
_entity.id
_entity.type
_entity.pdbx_description
1 polymer ?
#
loop_
_entity_poly.entity_id
_entity_poly.type
_entity_poly.pdbx_seq_one_letter_code
_entity_poly.pdbx_strand_id
1 'polypeptide(L)' 'MESKFGMTVEEASRYTSIGRNTLRALVDAGKLPVLRIGRKNIIRIEILIKFLDLNEGVDLLNMDEVKTVKR' A
#
# COMPACT_ATOMS: atom_id res chain seq x y z
N MET A 1 -14.20 -10.06 -16.89
CA MET A 1 -13.75 -9.19 -15.81
C MET A 1 -12.32 -8.77 -16.03
N GLU A 2 -12.05 -7.51 -15.87
CA GLU A 2 -10.73 -6.99 -16.09
C GLU A 2 -9.81 -7.27 -14.91
N SER A 3 -8.57 -7.64 -15.22
CA SER A 3 -7.53 -7.75 -14.22
C SER A 3 -6.86 -6.40 -14.06
N LYS A 4 -6.74 -5.94 -12.83
CA LYS A 4 -5.96 -4.75 -12.53
C LYS A 4 -4.62 -5.17 -11.98
N PHE A 5 -3.56 -4.63 -12.54
CA PHE A 5 -2.23 -4.83 -11.97
C PHE A 5 -1.95 -3.86 -10.84
N GLY A 6 -2.67 -2.76 -10.80
CA GLY A 6 -2.46 -1.76 -9.78
C GLY A 6 -3.71 -0.95 -9.51
N MET A 7 -3.65 -0.19 -8.44
CA MET A 7 -4.77 0.65 -8.04
C MET A 7 -4.25 1.93 -7.41
N THR A 8 -5.07 2.97 -7.46
CA THR A 8 -4.75 4.23 -6.80
C THR A 8 -4.87 4.05 -5.29
N VAL A 9 -4.41 5.05 -4.54
CA VAL A 9 -4.54 5.04 -3.08
C VAL A 9 -6.03 4.97 -2.70
N GLU A 10 -6.89 5.69 -3.41
CA GLU A 10 -8.33 5.68 -3.13
C GLU A 10 -8.93 4.31 -3.37
N GLU A 11 -8.57 3.66 -4.49
CA GLU A 11 -9.04 2.31 -4.78
C GLU A 11 -8.54 1.32 -3.74
N ALA A 12 -7.26 1.43 -3.38
CA ALA A 12 -6.66 0.55 -2.39
C ALA A 12 -7.34 0.72 -1.02
N SER A 13 -7.70 1.95 -0.68
CA SER A 13 -8.41 2.22 0.57
C SER A 13 -9.76 1.49 0.59
N ARG A 14 -10.50 1.55 -0.50
CA ARG A 14 -11.78 0.85 -0.59
C ARG A 14 -11.61 -0.66 -0.56
N TYR A 15 -10.57 -1.14 -1.22
CA TYR A 15 -10.31 -2.58 -1.33
C TYR A 15 -9.89 -3.18 0.01
N THR A 16 -9.07 -2.47 0.77
CA THR A 16 -8.47 -2.98 2.01
C THR A 16 -9.15 -2.49 3.27
N SER A 17 -10.01 -1.49 3.17
CA SER A 17 -10.58 -0.78 4.32
C SER A 17 -9.55 -0.03 5.15
N ILE A 18 -8.35 0.16 4.63
CA ILE A 18 -7.33 0.98 5.28
C ILE A 18 -7.55 2.42 4.83
N GLY A 19 -7.57 3.36 5.76
CA GLY A 19 -7.81 4.76 5.43
C GLY A 19 -6.79 5.32 4.44
N ARG A 20 -7.24 6.24 3.58
CA ARG A 20 -6.39 6.86 2.57
C ARG A 20 -5.17 7.54 3.18
N ASN A 21 -5.37 8.23 4.30
CA ASN A 21 -4.28 8.94 4.94
C ASN A 21 -3.23 7.98 5.49
N THR A 22 -3.67 6.83 5.99
CA THR A 22 -2.76 5.80 6.46
C THR A 22 -1.94 5.23 5.30
N LEU A 23 -2.61 4.95 4.17
CA LEU A 23 -1.91 4.45 3.00
C LEU A 23 -0.90 5.47 2.47
N ARG A 24 -1.27 6.75 2.44
CA ARG A 24 -0.36 7.79 2.02
C ARG A 24 0.87 7.89 2.93
N ALA A 25 0.64 7.79 4.23
CA ALA A 25 1.73 7.82 5.19
C ALA A 25 2.69 6.64 4.97
N LEU A 26 2.14 5.45 4.67
CA LEU A 26 2.96 4.28 4.39
C LEU A 26 3.79 4.45 3.13
N VAL A 27 3.19 5.05 2.09
CA VAL A 27 3.90 5.34 0.84
C VAL A 27 5.00 6.37 1.10
N ASP A 28 4.68 7.45 1.81
CA ASP A 28 5.64 8.52 2.08
C ASP A 28 6.80 8.05 2.94
N ALA A 29 6.54 7.12 3.85
CA ALA A 29 7.58 6.55 4.70
C ALA A 29 8.44 5.50 3.98
N GLY A 30 8.11 5.19 2.73
CA GLY A 30 8.85 4.19 1.96
C GLY A 30 8.54 2.75 2.34
N LYS A 31 7.48 2.54 3.12
CA LYS A 31 7.11 1.19 3.56
C LYS A 31 6.34 0.41 2.51
N LEU A 32 5.61 1.13 1.65
CA LEU A 32 4.77 0.54 0.61
C LEU A 32 5.25 1.07 -0.74
N PRO A 33 5.95 0.24 -1.53
CA PRO A 33 6.44 0.67 -2.85
C PRO A 33 5.29 0.96 -3.80
N VAL A 34 5.45 2.02 -4.58
CA VAL A 34 4.45 2.41 -5.57
C VAL A 34 5.12 2.76 -6.88
N LEU A 35 4.34 2.73 -7.96
CA LEU A 35 4.72 3.31 -9.23
C LEU A 35 4.23 4.74 -9.25
N ARG A 36 5.11 5.65 -9.54
CA ARG A 36 4.73 7.06 -9.61
C ARG A 36 4.55 7.48 -11.05
N ILE A 37 3.37 7.98 -11.37
CA ILE A 37 3.05 8.48 -12.71
C ILE A 37 2.55 9.90 -12.52
N GLY A 38 3.44 10.88 -12.73
CA GLY A 38 3.13 12.26 -12.44
C GLY A 38 2.81 12.42 -10.96
N ARG A 39 1.59 12.84 -10.65
CA ARG A 39 1.13 12.99 -9.26
C ARG A 39 0.41 11.76 -8.72
N LYS A 40 0.22 10.76 -9.58
CA LYS A 40 -0.47 9.54 -9.16
C LYS A 40 0.51 8.54 -8.59
N ASN A 41 0.09 7.89 -7.53
CA ASN A 41 0.78 6.73 -6.98
C ASN A 41 -0.07 5.51 -7.29
N ILE A 42 0.51 4.55 -7.96
CA ILE A 42 -0.16 3.29 -8.30
C ILE A 42 0.47 2.19 -7.46
N ILE A 43 -0.36 1.52 -6.69
CA ILE A 43 0.07 0.41 -5.84
C ILE A 43 -0.19 -0.88 -6.62
N ARG A 44 0.84 -1.66 -6.88
CA ARG A 44 0.67 -2.95 -7.56
C ARG A 44 -0.07 -3.90 -6.62
N ILE A 45 -1.05 -4.62 -7.16
CA ILE A 45 -1.87 -5.52 -6.36
C ILE A 45 -1.01 -6.58 -5.66
N GLU A 46 -0.06 -7.18 -6.35
CA GLU A 46 0.78 -8.21 -5.75
C GLU A 46 1.65 -7.64 -4.63
N ILE A 47 2.10 -6.40 -4.76
CA ILE A 47 2.88 -5.73 -3.71
C ILE A 47 2.00 -5.44 -2.52
N LEU A 48 0.77 -5.00 -2.77
CA LEU A 48 -0.19 -4.72 -1.70
C LEU A 48 -0.49 -5.98 -0.90
N ILE A 49 -0.73 -7.10 -1.60
CA ILE A 49 -0.99 -8.38 -0.94
C ILE A 49 0.20 -8.81 -0.10
N LYS A 50 1.41 -8.71 -0.66
CA LYS A 50 2.63 -9.05 0.08
C LYS A 50 2.80 -8.18 1.32
N PHE A 51 2.51 -6.89 1.16
CA PHE A 51 2.62 -5.94 2.27
C PHE A 51 1.66 -6.33 3.40
N LEU A 52 0.42 -6.66 3.06
CA LEU A 52 -0.57 -7.03 4.06
C LEU A 52 -0.19 -8.33 4.75
N ASP A 53 0.27 -9.33 3.99
CA ASP A 53 0.72 -10.59 4.57
C ASP A 53 1.90 -10.39 5.50
N LEU A 54 2.86 -9.57 5.08
CA LEU A 54 4.08 -9.34 5.84
C LEU A 54 3.80 -8.61 7.16
N ASN A 55 2.77 -7.78 7.17
CA ASN A 55 2.45 -6.92 8.31
C ASN A 55 1.22 -7.40 9.09
N GLU A 56 0.81 -8.63 8.88
CA GLU A 56 -0.31 -9.17 9.65
C GLU A 56 0.05 -9.16 11.13
N GLY A 57 -0.86 -8.59 11.92
CA GLY A 57 -0.63 -8.44 13.36
C GLY A 57 0.12 -7.18 13.75
N VAL A 58 0.61 -6.41 12.79
CA VAL A 58 1.31 -5.16 13.06
C VAL A 58 0.33 -4.00 12.96
N ASP A 59 0.43 -3.06 13.90
CA ASP A 59 -0.35 -1.83 13.84
C ASP A 59 0.27 -0.90 12.79
N LEU A 60 -0.45 -0.66 11.71
CA LEU A 60 0.05 0.16 10.60
C LEU A 60 0.22 1.63 10.97
N LEU A 61 -0.33 2.06 12.09
CA LEU A 61 -0.10 3.41 12.60
C LEU A 61 1.24 3.53 13.33
N ASN A 62 1.84 2.41 13.66
CA ASN A 62 3.16 2.38 14.29
C ASN A 62 4.22 2.12 13.22
N MET A 63 4.70 3.20 12.63
CA MET A 63 5.65 3.12 11.50
C MET A 63 6.93 2.38 11.84
N ASP A 64 7.36 2.41 13.10
CA ASP A 64 8.60 1.75 13.51
C ASP A 64 8.48 0.23 13.40
N GLU A 65 7.26 -0.30 13.52
CA GLU A 65 7.04 -1.74 13.46
C GLU A 65 6.63 -2.23 12.09
N VAL A 66 6.21 -1.32 11.20
CA VAL A 66 5.78 -1.68 9.86
C VAL A 66 6.97 -2.18 9.04
N LYS A 67 6.81 -3.36 8.46
CA LYS A 67 7.86 -3.97 7.64
C LYS A 67 7.69 -3.54 6.19
N THR A 68 8.81 -3.22 5.57
CA THR A 68 8.85 -2.78 4.18
C THR A 68 8.88 -4.00 3.26
N VAL A 69 8.05 -3.97 2.22
CA VAL A 69 8.11 -5.00 1.18
C VAL A 69 9.34 -4.72 0.33
N LYS A 70 10.14 -5.75 0.12
CA LYS A 70 11.30 -5.65 -0.76
C LYS A 70 10.96 -6.24 -2.11
N ARG A 71 11.38 -5.58 -3.15
CA ARG A 71 11.22 -6.07 -4.51
C ARG A 71 12.32 -7.03 -4.89
#